data_dc73bb420276910946e2d50f21cdec7e
#
_entry.id   dc73bb420276910946e2d50f21cdec7e
#
_cell.length_a   1.000
_cell.length_b   1.000
_cell.length_c   1.000
_cell.angle_alpha   90.00
_cell.angle_beta   90.00
_cell.angle_gamma   90.00
#
_symmetry.space_group_name_H-M   'P 1'
#
loop_
_entity.id
_entity.type
_entity.pdbx_description
1 polymer ?
#
loop_
_entity_poly.entity_id
_entity_poly.type
_entity_poly.pdbx_seq_one_letter_code
_entity_poly.pdbx_strand_id
1 'polypeptide(L)'
;MSDDHGHAHDDPGTDDHHHHDRDHLGVAVLTVSSSRSLDEDPAGDQIADALESAGHGITTRDLVPDDYDKVQATVERFVDRDDTDAVVTTGGTGVTPDDVTVEAVEPLLAKELPGFGELFRRRSYEEIGTMVVATRATAGVADG
;
A
#
# COMPACT_ATOMS: atom_id res chain seq x y z
N MET A 1 -13.86 -23.89 -59.14
CA MET A 1 -14.47 -24.06 -57.84
C MET A 1 -13.35 -24.12 -56.82
N SER A 2 -13.12 -23.03 -56.23
CA SER A 2 -12.14 -22.94 -55.16
C SER A 2 -12.89 -22.68 -53.86
N ASP A 3 -12.92 -23.66 -52.99
CA ASP A 3 -13.44 -23.52 -51.64
C ASP A 3 -12.37 -22.87 -50.78
N ASP A 4 -12.57 -21.59 -50.62
CA ASP A 4 -11.77 -20.83 -49.63
C ASP A 4 -12.42 -21.02 -48.28
N HIS A 5 -11.87 -21.96 -47.51
CA HIS A 5 -12.17 -22.09 -46.10
C HIS A 5 -11.16 -21.25 -45.30
N GLY A 6 -11.48 -19.98 -45.17
CA GLY A 6 -10.81 -19.12 -44.23
C GLY A 6 -11.05 -19.63 -42.82
N HIS A 7 -10.07 -20.32 -42.25
CA HIS A 7 -10.04 -20.56 -40.84
C HIS A 7 -9.68 -19.27 -40.13
N ALA A 8 -10.69 -18.66 -39.56
CA ALA A 8 -10.47 -17.67 -38.54
C ALA A 8 -9.85 -18.39 -37.34
N HIS A 9 -8.60 -18.19 -37.14
CA HIS A 9 -7.97 -18.54 -35.86
C HIS A 9 -8.43 -17.53 -34.84
N ASP A 10 -9.48 -17.86 -34.11
CA ASP A 10 -9.73 -17.24 -32.83
C ASP A 10 -8.57 -17.61 -31.93
N ASP A 11 -7.75 -16.66 -31.62
CA ASP A 11 -6.71 -16.80 -30.59
C ASP A 11 -7.36 -16.56 -29.22
N PRO A 12 -7.62 -17.59 -28.41
CA PRO A 12 -8.34 -17.45 -27.17
C PRO A 12 -7.43 -17.11 -25.98
N GLY A 13 -6.20 -16.67 -26.21
CA GLY A 13 -5.17 -16.85 -25.20
C GLY A 13 -4.67 -15.64 -24.44
N THR A 14 -5.01 -14.41 -24.77
CA THR A 14 -4.25 -13.27 -24.23
C THR A 14 -5.03 -12.29 -23.37
N ASP A 15 -6.35 -12.34 -23.33
CA ASP A 15 -7.14 -11.33 -22.64
C ASP A 15 -7.57 -11.69 -21.21
N ASP A 16 -7.50 -12.97 -20.82
CA ASP A 16 -8.04 -13.41 -19.52
C ASP A 16 -7.23 -12.97 -18.29
N HIS A 17 -5.97 -12.61 -18.47
CA HIS A 17 -5.13 -12.21 -17.35
C HIS A 17 -5.35 -10.78 -16.87
N HIS A 18 -5.94 -9.92 -17.71
CA HIS A 18 -6.19 -8.52 -17.38
C HIS A 18 -7.57 -8.27 -16.77
N HIS A 19 -8.51 -9.20 -16.88
CA HIS A 19 -9.88 -9.06 -16.38
C HIS A 19 -9.99 -9.23 -14.84
N HIS A 20 -8.94 -9.71 -14.16
CA HIS A 20 -8.92 -9.90 -12.73
C HIS A 20 -8.26 -8.74 -11.97
N ASP A 21 -7.62 -7.82 -12.68
CA ASP A 21 -7.07 -6.63 -12.07
C ASP A 21 -8.22 -5.66 -11.76
N ARG A 22 -8.39 -5.38 -10.49
CA ARG A 22 -9.39 -4.41 -10.04
C ARG A 22 -8.91 -3.01 -10.38
N ASP A 23 -9.65 -2.30 -11.22
CA ASP A 23 -9.40 -0.89 -11.52
C ASP A 23 -9.71 0.02 -10.34
N HIS A 24 -10.46 -0.48 -9.37
CA HIS A 24 -10.91 0.26 -8.20
C HIS A 24 -10.67 -0.56 -6.93
N LEU A 25 -9.85 -0.03 -6.03
CA LEU A 25 -9.52 -0.65 -4.75
C LEU A 25 -10.16 0.11 -3.60
N GLY A 26 -10.57 -0.62 -2.57
CA GLY A 26 -10.84 -0.06 -1.26
C GLY A 26 -9.56 -0.01 -0.44
N VAL A 27 -9.16 1.17 0.00
CA VAL A 27 -7.88 1.39 0.70
C VAL A 27 -8.12 1.99 2.07
N ALA A 28 -7.52 1.38 3.09
CA ALA A 28 -7.44 1.94 4.42
C ALA A 28 -6.13 2.72 4.58
N VAL A 29 -6.18 3.86 5.25
CA VAL A 29 -5.01 4.72 5.45
C VAL A 29 -4.76 4.91 6.94
N LEU A 30 -3.56 4.57 7.39
CA LEU A 30 -3.12 4.77 8.77
C LEU A 30 -1.96 5.77 8.81
N THR A 31 -2.12 6.81 9.61
CA THR A 31 -1.03 7.71 9.95
C THR A 31 -0.51 7.39 11.35
N VAL A 32 0.79 7.21 11.47
CA VAL A 32 1.48 6.99 12.74
C VAL A 32 2.20 8.27 13.13
N SER A 33 1.73 8.92 14.17
CA SER A 33 2.28 10.21 14.64
C SER A 33 1.89 10.47 16.09
N SER A 34 2.85 10.85 16.90
CA SER A 34 2.60 11.28 18.30
C SER A 34 2.31 12.76 18.44
N SER A 35 2.46 13.54 17.36
CA SER A 35 2.30 15.00 17.38
C SER A 35 1.12 15.51 16.55
N ARG A 36 0.47 14.65 15.75
CA ARG A 36 -0.63 15.02 14.86
C ARG A 36 -1.96 14.45 15.33
N SER A 37 -3.05 14.95 14.75
CA SER A 37 -4.41 14.44 14.93
C SER A 37 -5.06 14.23 13.56
N LEU A 38 -6.17 13.50 13.49
CA LEU A 38 -6.92 13.34 12.22
C LEU A 38 -7.34 14.64 11.57
N ASP A 39 -7.59 15.68 12.39
CA ASP A 39 -7.95 17.00 11.90
C ASP A 39 -6.77 17.78 11.29
N GLU A 40 -5.54 17.37 11.60
CA GLU A 40 -4.30 17.99 11.11
C GLU A 40 -3.31 16.90 10.68
N ASP A 41 -3.66 16.19 9.61
CA ASP A 41 -2.89 15.08 9.07
C ASP A 41 -2.55 15.30 7.58
N PRO A 42 -1.59 16.20 7.28
CA PRO A 42 -1.27 16.53 5.88
C PRO A 42 -0.77 15.32 5.08
N ALA A 43 0.01 14.43 5.68
CA ALA A 43 0.52 13.24 4.98
C ALA A 43 -0.59 12.27 4.63
N GLY A 44 -1.49 11.98 5.57
CA GLY A 44 -2.66 11.15 5.33
C GLY A 44 -3.62 11.77 4.31
N ASP A 45 -3.83 13.08 4.37
CA ASP A 45 -4.65 13.81 3.39
C ASP A 45 -4.07 13.70 1.98
N GLN A 46 -2.76 13.86 1.81
CA GLN A 46 -2.09 13.70 0.52
C GLN A 46 -2.26 12.30 -0.05
N ILE A 47 -2.10 11.29 0.77
CA ILE A 47 -2.25 9.90 0.35
C ILE A 47 -3.70 9.63 -0.07
N ALA A 48 -4.67 10.06 0.74
CA ALA A 48 -6.09 9.88 0.44
C ALA A 48 -6.46 10.58 -0.88
N ASP A 49 -6.04 11.83 -1.06
CA ASP A 49 -6.31 12.60 -2.28
C ASP A 49 -5.68 11.95 -3.51
N ALA A 50 -4.45 11.46 -3.41
CA ALA A 50 -3.77 10.77 -4.50
C ALA A 50 -4.47 9.47 -4.89
N LEU A 51 -4.92 8.69 -3.92
CA LEU A 51 -5.65 7.45 -4.15
C LEU A 51 -7.02 7.71 -4.81
N GLU A 52 -7.75 8.68 -4.32
CA GLU A 52 -9.04 9.08 -4.89
C GLU A 52 -8.88 9.61 -6.32
N SER A 53 -7.85 10.41 -6.59
CA SER A 53 -7.53 10.89 -7.93
C SER A 53 -7.17 9.76 -8.90
N ALA A 54 -6.63 8.66 -8.40
CA ALA A 54 -6.32 7.47 -9.18
C ALA A 54 -7.54 6.53 -9.35
N GLY A 55 -8.69 6.88 -8.80
CA GLY A 55 -9.93 6.11 -8.94
C GLY A 55 -10.20 5.11 -7.82
N HIS A 56 -9.46 5.17 -6.71
CA HIS A 56 -9.65 4.28 -5.57
C HIS A 56 -10.52 4.92 -4.49
N GLY A 57 -11.15 4.10 -3.66
CA GLY A 57 -11.95 4.56 -2.52
C GLY A 57 -11.20 4.41 -1.20
N ILE A 58 -11.37 5.39 -0.32
CA ILE A 58 -10.86 5.30 1.04
C ILE A 58 -11.93 4.66 1.93
N THR A 59 -11.63 3.47 2.44
CA THR A 59 -12.56 2.71 3.27
C THR A 59 -12.58 3.18 4.71
N THR A 60 -11.42 3.55 5.24
CA THR A 60 -11.27 4.08 6.59
C THR A 60 -9.92 4.79 6.72
N ARG A 61 -9.87 5.73 7.66
CA ARG A 61 -8.63 6.39 8.08
C ARG A 61 -8.53 6.38 9.58
N ASP A 62 -7.31 6.24 10.09
CA ASP A 62 -7.04 6.43 11.50
C ASP A 62 -5.66 7.06 11.69
N LEU A 63 -5.44 7.62 12.86
CA LEU A 63 -4.16 8.16 13.29
C LEU A 63 -3.88 7.64 14.69
N VAL A 64 -2.73 6.99 14.86
CA VAL A 64 -2.32 6.43 16.14
C VAL A 64 -0.93 6.95 16.51
N PRO A 65 -0.61 7.01 17.81
CA PRO A 65 0.74 7.41 18.24
C PRO A 65 1.79 6.35 17.89
N ASP A 66 3.06 6.70 18.08
CA ASP A 66 4.22 5.81 17.90
C ASP A 66 4.28 4.75 19.00
N ASP A 67 3.34 3.82 18.95
CA ASP A 67 3.17 2.72 19.90
C ASP A 67 3.01 1.43 19.11
N TYR A 68 3.90 0.46 19.33
CA TYR A 68 3.94 -0.81 18.62
C TYR A 68 2.59 -1.53 18.63
N ASP A 69 1.99 -1.69 19.80
CA ASP A 69 0.75 -2.46 19.95
C ASP A 69 -0.43 -1.77 19.27
N LYS A 70 -0.50 -0.45 19.34
CA LYS A 70 -1.58 0.33 18.70
C LYS A 70 -1.45 0.31 17.19
N VAL A 71 -0.25 0.44 16.65
CA VAL A 71 -0.01 0.33 15.21
C VAL A 71 -0.40 -1.06 14.72
N GLN A 72 0.10 -2.10 15.37
CA GLN A 72 -0.17 -3.49 14.96
C GLN A 72 -1.67 -3.81 15.03
N ALA A 73 -2.34 -3.48 16.12
CA ALA A 73 -3.76 -3.75 16.29
C ALA A 73 -4.61 -3.01 15.25
N THR A 74 -4.25 -1.78 14.90
CA THR A 74 -4.97 -0.99 13.90
C THR A 74 -4.79 -1.58 12.50
N VAL A 75 -3.58 -1.95 12.12
CA VAL A 75 -3.31 -2.57 10.81
C VAL A 75 -4.04 -3.91 10.71
N GLU A 76 -3.98 -4.72 11.75
CA GLU A 76 -4.67 -6.01 11.81
C GLU A 76 -6.19 -5.85 11.63
N ARG A 77 -6.78 -4.88 12.29
CA ARG A 77 -8.20 -4.54 12.13
C ARG A 77 -8.53 -4.09 10.71
N PHE A 78 -7.65 -3.32 10.07
CA PHE A 78 -7.83 -2.88 8.69
C PHE A 78 -7.73 -4.04 7.70
N VAL A 79 -6.78 -4.94 7.90
CA VAL A 79 -6.60 -6.14 7.07
C VAL A 79 -7.84 -7.05 7.11
N ASP A 80 -8.50 -7.13 8.25
CA ASP A 80 -9.68 -7.98 8.45
C ASP A 80 -10.97 -7.38 7.87
N ARG A 81 -10.95 -6.14 7.37
CA ARG A 81 -12.14 -5.51 6.79
C ARG A 81 -12.48 -6.11 5.42
N ASP A 82 -13.75 -6.46 5.23
CA ASP A 82 -14.25 -7.02 3.96
C ASP A 82 -14.21 -6.01 2.80
N ASP A 83 -14.25 -4.71 3.11
CA ASP A 83 -14.25 -3.64 2.11
C ASP A 83 -12.86 -3.12 1.73
N THR A 84 -11.81 -3.67 2.34
CA THR A 84 -10.45 -3.16 2.20
C THR A 84 -9.56 -4.16 1.45
N ASP A 85 -9.03 -3.73 0.32
CA ASP A 85 -8.12 -4.49 -0.53
C ASP A 85 -6.65 -4.20 -0.23
N ALA A 86 -6.36 -3.00 0.26
CA ALA A 86 -5.01 -2.56 0.59
C ALA A 86 -5.00 -1.65 1.82
N VAL A 87 -3.90 -1.68 2.53
CA VAL A 87 -3.63 -0.78 3.66
C VAL A 87 -2.37 0.01 3.35
N VAL A 88 -2.46 1.33 3.46
CA VAL A 88 -1.30 2.23 3.32
C VAL A 88 -1.03 2.88 4.67
N THR A 89 0.21 2.78 5.12
CA THR A 89 0.65 3.46 6.35
C THR A 89 1.65 4.56 6.02
N THR A 90 1.65 5.61 6.82
CA THR A 90 2.65 6.67 6.75
C THR A 90 3.11 7.05 8.15
N GLY A 91 4.40 7.31 8.30
CA GLY A 91 5.03 7.62 9.57
C GLY A 91 5.65 6.40 10.26
N GLY A 92 6.61 6.65 11.12
CA GLY A 92 7.24 5.63 11.95
C GLY A 92 8.18 4.65 11.23
N THR A 93 8.70 5.01 10.06
CA THR A 93 9.60 4.15 9.25
C THR A 93 11.07 4.56 9.31
N GLY A 94 11.44 5.49 10.17
CA GLY A 94 12.81 5.94 10.37
C GLY A 94 13.63 5.00 11.26
N VAL A 95 14.71 5.54 11.83
CA VAL A 95 15.70 4.76 12.61
C VAL A 95 15.75 5.14 14.08
N THR A 96 14.86 6.02 14.54
CA THR A 96 14.81 6.38 15.95
C THR A 96 14.09 5.31 16.78
N PRO A 97 14.27 5.28 18.12
CA PRO A 97 13.55 4.32 18.97
C PRO A 97 12.03 4.45 18.91
N ASP A 98 11.51 5.61 18.52
CA ASP A 98 10.06 5.85 18.37
C ASP A 98 9.51 5.34 17.04
N ASP A 99 10.37 5.02 16.06
CA ASP A 99 9.98 4.49 14.77
C ASP A 99 9.71 2.99 14.86
N VAL A 100 8.46 2.60 15.05
CA VAL A 100 8.03 1.22 15.32
C VAL A 100 7.12 0.62 14.26
N THR A 101 6.78 1.37 13.20
CA THR A 101 5.80 0.93 12.22
C THR A 101 6.23 -0.34 11.50
N VAL A 102 7.47 -0.41 11.04
CA VAL A 102 8.00 -1.59 10.31
C VAL A 102 7.95 -2.83 11.21
N GLU A 103 8.44 -2.71 12.43
CA GLU A 103 8.45 -3.80 13.41
C GLU A 103 7.05 -4.29 13.76
N ALA A 104 6.08 -3.38 13.82
CA ALA A 104 4.70 -3.71 14.13
C ALA A 104 3.98 -4.41 12.96
N VAL A 105 4.30 -4.04 11.73
CA VAL A 105 3.64 -4.53 10.52
C VAL A 105 4.24 -5.84 10.01
N GLU A 106 5.56 -6.00 10.04
CA GLU A 106 6.24 -7.19 9.50
C GLU A 106 5.67 -8.52 10.00
N PRO A 107 5.35 -8.70 11.29
CA PRO A 107 4.76 -9.96 11.76
C PRO A 107 3.41 -10.30 11.15
N LEU A 108 2.70 -9.34 10.58
CA LEU A 108 1.40 -9.54 9.94
C LEU A 108 1.52 -9.98 8.47
N LEU A 109 2.72 -9.90 7.89
CA LEU A 109 2.94 -10.19 6.49
C LEU A 109 3.21 -11.69 6.28
N ALA A 110 2.42 -12.31 5.40
CA ALA A 110 2.68 -13.66 4.91
C ALA A 110 3.83 -13.67 3.92
N LYS A 111 3.98 -12.60 3.14
CA LYS A 111 5.06 -12.43 2.15
C LYS A 111 5.51 -10.98 2.16
N GLU A 112 6.81 -10.77 2.06
CA GLU A 112 7.39 -9.46 1.88
C GLU A 112 7.57 -9.13 0.40
N LEU A 113 7.46 -7.84 0.06
CA LEU A 113 7.69 -7.30 -1.27
C LEU A 113 8.90 -6.35 -1.23
N PRO A 114 10.14 -6.86 -1.24
CA PRO A 114 11.33 -6.02 -1.09
C PRO A 114 11.50 -5.00 -2.19
N GLY A 115 10.96 -5.26 -3.38
CA GLY A 115 10.97 -4.30 -4.49
C GLY A 115 10.25 -2.99 -4.20
N PHE A 116 9.26 -2.99 -3.32
CA PHE A 116 8.60 -1.75 -2.92
C PHE A 116 9.58 -0.80 -2.23
N GLY A 117 10.28 -1.26 -1.20
CA GLY A 117 11.26 -0.45 -0.49
C GLY A 117 12.40 0.03 -1.40
N GLU A 118 12.88 -0.81 -2.31
CA GLU A 118 13.89 -0.44 -3.29
C GLU A 118 13.43 0.70 -4.20
N LEU A 119 12.23 0.57 -4.77
CA LEU A 119 11.66 1.60 -5.65
C LEU A 119 11.36 2.89 -4.89
N PHE A 120 10.80 2.78 -3.68
CA PHE A 120 10.50 3.92 -2.82
C PHE A 120 11.78 4.72 -2.52
N ARG A 121 12.84 4.05 -2.10
CA ARG A 121 14.12 4.69 -1.80
C ARG A 121 14.77 5.28 -3.03
N ARG A 122 14.68 4.61 -4.17
CA ARG A 122 15.21 5.13 -5.43
C ARG A 122 14.54 6.45 -5.84
N ARG A 123 13.22 6.53 -5.71
CA ARG A 123 12.46 7.75 -6.00
C ARG A 123 12.74 8.86 -4.98
N SER A 124 12.81 8.49 -3.71
CA SER A 124 13.10 9.45 -2.63
C SER A 124 14.53 9.99 -2.71
N TYR A 125 15.46 9.24 -3.25
CA TYR A 125 16.85 9.67 -3.46
C TYR A 125 16.94 10.95 -4.29
N GLU A 126 16.09 11.13 -5.26
CA GLU A 126 16.05 12.33 -6.11
C GLU A 126 15.72 13.59 -5.29
N GLU A 127 14.99 13.45 -4.20
CA GLU A 127 14.58 14.57 -3.34
C GLU A 127 15.52 14.79 -2.15
N ILE A 128 15.94 13.72 -1.47
CA ILE A 128 16.66 13.80 -0.20
C ILE A 128 18.08 13.20 -0.24
N GLY A 129 18.50 12.66 -1.39
CA GLY A 129 19.84 12.10 -1.54
C GLY A 129 20.12 10.90 -0.64
N THR A 130 21.32 10.81 -0.12
CA THR A 130 21.78 9.67 0.70
C THR A 130 21.03 9.50 2.02
N MET A 131 20.25 10.47 2.45
CA MET A 131 19.38 10.36 3.63
C MET A 131 18.35 9.24 3.52
N VAL A 132 18.06 8.75 2.30
CA VAL A 132 17.16 7.61 2.08
C VAL A 132 17.59 6.34 2.81
N VAL A 133 18.86 6.21 3.16
CA VAL A 133 19.39 5.06 3.91
C VAL A 133 18.67 4.89 5.25
N ALA A 134 18.20 5.99 5.84
CA ALA A 134 17.45 5.97 7.09
C ALA A 134 15.95 5.63 6.91
N THR A 135 15.47 5.47 5.68
CA THR A 135 14.07 5.13 5.38
C THR A 135 13.92 3.62 5.25
N ARG A 136 13.14 3.01 6.13
CA ARG A 136 12.89 1.58 6.18
C ARG A 136 11.53 1.19 5.60
N ALA A 137 11.06 1.94 4.61
CA ALA A 137 9.79 1.64 3.95
C ALA A 137 9.74 0.19 3.47
N THR A 138 8.63 -0.47 3.72
CA THR A 138 8.41 -1.89 3.39
C THR A 138 6.98 -2.10 2.89
N ALA A 139 6.77 -3.21 2.22
CA ALA A 139 5.45 -3.68 1.83
C ALA A 139 5.41 -5.19 1.80
N GLY A 140 4.21 -5.73 1.83
CA GLY A 140 4.00 -7.16 1.77
C GLY A 140 2.53 -7.52 1.58
N VAL A 141 2.28 -8.80 1.61
CA VAL A 141 0.93 -9.38 1.53
C VAL A 141 0.58 -9.96 2.88
N ALA A 142 -0.52 -9.52 3.47
CA ALA A 142 -1.06 -10.06 4.70
C ALA A 142 -2.13 -11.11 4.38
N ASP A 143 -2.21 -12.14 5.23
CA ASP A 143 -3.29 -13.12 5.19
C ASP A 143 -4.56 -12.49 5.79
N GLY A 144 -5.63 -12.48 4.99
CA GLY A 144 -6.89 -11.93 5.42
C GLY A 144 -7.96 -11.94 4.36
#